data_b6b47c431b628b5429e81e9f177e6246
#
_entry.id   b6b47c431b628b5429e81e9f177e6246
#
_cell.length_a   1.000
_cell.length_b   1.000
_cell.length_c   1.000
_cell.angle_alpha   90.00
_cell.angle_beta   90.00
_cell.angle_gamma   90.00
#
_symmetry.space_group_name_H-M   'P 1'
#
loop_
_entity.id
_entity.type
_entity.pdbx_description
1 polymer ?
#
loop_
_entity_poly.entity_id
_entity_poly.type
_entity_poly.pdbx_seq_one_letter_code
_entity_poly.pdbx_strand_id
1 'polypeptide(L)'
;WGYTAIRGRQTSSTDVAADTRLTVGTWSGVAVVSAYGVGNTTLATNIGSDMVIDIAQMNTGGVDANAQFADSCIDSCQLVVSSTAVGNGFACYVCSQCGDAALSGTISQTNGGNITSTGTISTNGAGAIIGSASAIGNSATFITTQRNN
;
A
#
# COMPACT_ATOMS: atom_id res chain seq x y z
N TRP A 1 15.65 -23.06 -21.94
CA TRP A 1 14.96 -21.78 -21.75
C TRP A 1 13.68 -22.08 -21.01
N GLY A 2 13.51 -21.51 -19.82
CA GLY A 2 12.31 -21.66 -19.01
C GLY A 2 11.57 -20.33 -18.93
N TYR A 3 10.28 -20.38 -18.67
CA TYR A 3 9.48 -19.21 -18.31
C TYR A 3 8.83 -19.45 -16.95
N THR A 4 8.56 -18.37 -16.23
CA THR A 4 7.81 -18.40 -14.98
C THR A 4 6.36 -18.03 -15.26
N ALA A 5 5.42 -18.92 -14.93
CA ALA A 5 4.00 -18.62 -15.02
C ALA A 5 3.40 -18.46 -13.61
N ILE A 6 2.77 -17.34 -13.36
CA ILE A 6 2.06 -17.07 -12.11
C ILE A 6 0.57 -16.90 -12.44
N ARG A 7 -0.24 -17.79 -11.90
CA ARG A 7 -1.69 -17.75 -12.00
C ARG A 7 -2.29 -17.76 -10.62
N GLY A 8 -3.22 -16.87 -10.37
CA GLY A 8 -3.84 -16.80 -9.07
C GLY A 8 -5.16 -16.06 -9.06
N ARG A 9 -5.99 -16.43 -8.09
CA ARG A 9 -7.23 -15.72 -7.78
C ARG A 9 -7.24 -15.40 -6.30
N GLN A 10 -7.48 -14.14 -5.97
CA GLN A 10 -7.67 -13.68 -4.60
C GLN A 10 -9.06 -13.05 -4.47
N THR A 11 -9.77 -13.45 -3.41
CA THR A 11 -11.07 -12.88 -3.09
C THR A 11 -11.09 -12.50 -1.62
N SER A 12 -11.39 -11.25 -1.33
CA SER A 12 -11.66 -10.74 0.00
C SER A 12 -13.12 -10.28 0.06
N SER A 13 -13.88 -10.84 0.99
CA SER A 13 -15.28 -10.45 1.25
C SER A 13 -15.49 -9.93 2.66
N THR A 14 -14.46 -9.94 3.47
CA THR A 14 -14.47 -9.49 4.87
C THR A 14 -13.94 -8.08 4.95
N ASP A 15 -14.49 -7.27 5.83
CA ASP A 15 -13.99 -5.94 6.09
C ASP A 15 -12.61 -6.00 6.77
N VAL A 16 -11.72 -5.12 6.34
CA VAL A 16 -10.38 -4.93 6.89
C VAL A 16 -10.32 -3.56 7.56
N ALA A 17 -10.00 -3.54 8.84
CA ALA A 17 -9.79 -2.31 9.60
C ALA A 17 -8.35 -2.24 10.12
N ALA A 18 -7.71 -1.10 9.91
CA ALA A 18 -6.39 -0.78 10.44
C ALA A 18 -6.46 0.53 11.22
N ASP A 19 -6.56 0.42 12.54
CA ASP A 19 -6.66 1.56 13.43
C ASP A 19 -5.37 1.75 14.21
N THR A 20 -4.82 2.96 14.14
CA THR A 20 -3.67 3.36 14.93
C THR A 20 -3.98 4.67 15.66
N ARG A 21 -3.81 4.66 16.97
CA ARG A 21 -4.00 5.84 17.80
C ARG A 21 -2.80 6.06 18.71
N LEU A 22 -2.25 7.25 18.67
CA LEU A 22 -1.24 7.71 19.59
C LEU A 22 -1.81 8.89 20.40
N THR A 23 -1.84 8.73 21.72
CA THR A 23 -2.19 9.79 22.66
C THR A 23 -1.04 9.95 23.64
N VAL A 24 -0.47 11.12 23.70
CA VAL A 24 0.69 11.43 24.55
C VAL A 24 0.30 12.65 25.38
N GLY A 25 0.73 12.82 26.59
CA GLY A 25 0.41 14.01 27.41
C GLY A 25 1.09 15.26 26.88
N THR A 26 2.33 15.46 27.22
CA THR A 26 3.21 16.52 26.70
C THR A 26 4.45 15.89 26.08
N TRP A 27 4.91 16.44 24.95
CA TRP A 27 6.03 15.84 24.24
C TRP A 27 6.90 16.88 23.50
N SER A 28 8.08 16.46 23.10
CA SER A 28 8.98 17.20 22.21
C SER A 28 9.65 16.22 21.23
N GLY A 29 10.09 16.70 20.07
CA GLY A 29 10.77 15.92 19.07
C GLY A 29 9.89 15.45 17.91
N VAL A 30 10.00 14.20 17.46
CA VAL A 30 9.29 13.65 16.28
C VAL A 30 8.31 12.56 16.68
N ALA A 31 7.06 12.67 16.23
CA ALA A 31 6.08 11.60 16.33
C ALA A 31 5.60 11.18 14.93
N VAL A 32 5.48 9.87 14.73
CA VAL A 32 4.95 9.28 13.49
C VAL A 32 3.83 8.31 13.84
N VAL A 33 2.68 8.50 13.23
CA VAL A 33 1.53 7.60 13.36
C VAL A 33 1.12 7.15 11.97
N SER A 34 1.04 5.84 11.73
CA SER A 34 0.60 5.31 10.44
C SER A 34 -0.36 4.15 10.58
N ALA A 35 -1.35 4.10 9.69
CA ALA A 35 -2.27 2.99 9.52
C ALA A 35 -2.27 2.54 8.05
N TYR A 36 -2.25 1.22 7.81
CA TYR A 36 -2.23 0.65 6.47
C TYR A 36 -3.13 -0.58 6.40
N GLY A 37 -4.21 -0.49 5.64
CA GLY A 37 -5.18 -1.55 5.41
C GLY A 37 -5.18 -2.02 3.96
N VAL A 38 -5.21 -3.34 3.72
CA VAL A 38 -5.24 -3.91 2.37
C VAL A 38 -6.21 -5.09 2.30
N GLY A 39 -7.11 -5.08 1.32
CA GLY A 39 -8.01 -6.20 1.05
C GLY A 39 -7.27 -7.38 0.39
N ASN A 40 -6.71 -7.17 -0.80
CA ASN A 40 -5.90 -8.16 -1.51
C ASN A 40 -4.57 -7.57 -1.94
N THR A 41 -3.50 -8.36 -1.86
CA THR A 41 -2.19 -7.95 -2.39
C THR A 41 -1.45 -9.11 -3.03
N THR A 42 -0.74 -8.83 -4.12
CA THR A 42 0.16 -9.78 -4.78
C THR A 42 1.45 -9.07 -5.18
N LEU A 43 2.56 -9.66 -4.84
CA LEU A 43 3.88 -9.28 -5.33
C LEU A 43 4.47 -10.43 -6.15
N ALA A 44 4.79 -10.16 -7.41
CA ALA A 44 5.45 -11.10 -8.31
C ALA A 44 6.83 -10.59 -8.70
N THR A 45 7.86 -11.40 -8.48
CA THR A 45 9.23 -11.05 -8.85
C THR A 45 9.88 -12.17 -9.64
N ASN A 46 10.62 -11.81 -10.69
CA ASN A 46 11.38 -12.76 -11.48
C ASN A 46 12.70 -12.15 -11.98
N ILE A 47 13.74 -12.96 -12.02
CA ILE A 47 15.07 -12.57 -12.49
C ILE A 47 15.56 -13.56 -13.54
N GLY A 48 15.87 -13.04 -14.74
CA GLY A 48 16.59 -13.79 -15.77
C GLY A 48 15.76 -14.71 -16.67
N SER A 49 14.41 -14.71 -16.57
CA SER A 49 13.55 -15.48 -17.49
C SER A 49 12.26 -14.73 -17.82
N ASP A 50 11.56 -15.19 -18.85
CA ASP A 50 10.23 -14.67 -19.18
C ASP A 50 9.24 -14.91 -18.07
N MET A 51 8.30 -13.97 -17.88
CA MET A 51 7.22 -14.11 -16.91
C MET A 51 5.86 -13.94 -17.59
N VAL A 52 4.97 -14.87 -17.30
CA VAL A 52 3.57 -14.82 -17.72
C VAL A 52 2.70 -14.72 -16.47
N ILE A 53 1.81 -13.73 -16.44
CA ILE A 53 0.95 -13.45 -15.29
C ILE A 53 -0.51 -13.55 -15.70
N ASP A 54 -1.30 -14.22 -14.88
CA ASP A 54 -2.76 -14.29 -14.98
C ASP A 54 -3.35 -14.22 -13.56
N ILE A 55 -3.64 -13.00 -13.11
CA ILE A 55 -4.08 -12.72 -11.74
C ILE A 55 -5.46 -12.06 -11.76
N ALA A 56 -6.38 -12.62 -10.98
CA ALA A 56 -7.67 -12.01 -10.69
C ALA A 56 -7.78 -11.68 -9.19
N GLN A 57 -8.06 -10.43 -8.88
CA GLN A 57 -8.29 -9.97 -7.52
C GLN A 57 -9.68 -9.35 -7.41
N MET A 58 -10.46 -9.82 -6.45
CA MET A 58 -11.79 -9.28 -6.15
C MET A 58 -11.88 -8.93 -4.67
N ASN A 59 -12.15 -7.68 -4.37
CA ASN A 59 -12.46 -7.22 -3.02
C ASN A 59 -13.91 -6.73 -2.98
N THR A 60 -14.72 -7.32 -2.12
CA THR A 60 -16.12 -6.90 -1.87
C THR A 60 -16.32 -6.45 -0.44
N GLY A 61 -15.38 -6.71 0.46
CA GLY A 61 -15.35 -6.15 1.81
C GLY A 61 -14.85 -4.71 1.83
N GLY A 62 -15.21 -3.96 2.86
CA GLY A 62 -14.66 -2.63 3.12
C GLY A 62 -13.19 -2.68 3.52
N VAL A 63 -12.43 -1.65 3.22
CA VAL A 63 -11.09 -1.45 3.78
C VAL A 63 -11.05 -0.06 4.41
N ASP A 64 -10.82 -0.03 5.72
CA ASP A 64 -10.73 1.21 6.49
C ASP A 64 -9.34 1.32 7.13
N ALA A 65 -8.68 2.45 6.93
CA ALA A 65 -7.44 2.78 7.60
C ALA A 65 -7.60 4.12 8.33
N ASN A 66 -7.34 4.11 9.63
CA ASN A 66 -7.54 5.26 10.49
C ASN A 66 -6.30 5.52 11.34
N ALA A 67 -5.66 6.66 11.14
CA ALA A 67 -4.51 7.10 11.93
C ALA A 67 -4.89 8.34 12.74
N GLN A 68 -4.77 8.28 14.07
CA GLN A 68 -5.16 9.36 14.96
C GLN A 68 -4.00 9.77 15.86
N PHE A 69 -3.82 11.07 15.99
CA PHE A 69 -2.90 11.67 16.94
C PHE A 69 -3.63 12.73 17.79
N ALA A 70 -3.43 12.66 19.09
CA ALA A 70 -3.99 13.65 20.03
C ALA A 70 -2.96 13.99 21.11
N ASP A 71 -2.55 15.28 21.18
CA ASP A 71 -1.61 15.75 22.18
C ASP A 71 -1.39 17.27 22.21
N SER A 72 -0.52 17.67 23.17
CA SER A 72 0.02 19.03 23.29
C SER A 72 1.54 19.04 23.15
N CYS A 73 2.03 19.69 22.11
CA CYS A 73 3.45 19.92 21.91
C CYS A 73 3.96 21.03 22.84
N ILE A 74 5.09 20.81 23.50
CA ILE A 74 5.71 21.83 24.38
C ILE A 74 6.92 22.52 23.78
N ASP A 75 7.65 21.87 22.84
CA ASP A 75 8.81 22.47 22.18
C ASP A 75 9.20 21.68 20.92
N SER A 76 9.43 22.40 19.80
CA SER A 76 10.08 21.90 18.57
C SER A 76 9.54 20.58 18.03
N CYS A 77 8.23 20.36 18.06
CA CYS A 77 7.61 19.11 17.64
C CYS A 77 7.46 19.00 16.12
N GLN A 78 7.73 17.82 15.60
CA GLN A 78 7.41 17.42 14.23
C GLN A 78 6.45 16.23 14.25
N LEU A 79 5.33 16.34 13.55
CA LEU A 79 4.31 15.31 13.53
C LEU A 79 4.04 14.83 12.10
N VAL A 80 4.07 13.51 11.91
CA VAL A 80 3.64 12.87 10.67
C VAL A 80 2.51 11.91 11.00
N VAL A 81 1.36 12.11 10.35
CA VAL A 81 0.22 11.19 10.43
C VAL A 81 -0.13 10.72 9.03
N SER A 82 -0.07 9.42 8.78
CA SER A 82 -0.40 8.84 7.48
C SER A 82 -1.39 7.69 7.61
N SER A 83 -2.32 7.65 6.68
CA SER A 83 -3.29 6.58 6.57
C SER A 83 -3.41 6.14 5.13
N THR A 84 -3.40 4.83 4.87
CA THR A 84 -3.56 4.29 3.52
C THR A 84 -4.45 3.06 3.54
N ALA A 85 -5.50 3.07 2.73
CA ALA A 85 -6.39 1.94 2.51
C ALA A 85 -6.35 1.53 1.03
N VAL A 86 -6.18 0.23 0.75
CA VAL A 86 -6.10 -0.32 -0.60
C VAL A 86 -7.06 -1.50 -0.74
N GLY A 87 -7.96 -1.47 -1.71
CA GLY A 87 -8.86 -2.59 -2.00
C GLY A 87 -8.12 -3.76 -2.63
N ASN A 88 -7.47 -3.54 -3.76
CA ASN A 88 -6.63 -4.53 -4.44
C ASN A 88 -5.28 -3.91 -4.83
N GLY A 89 -4.20 -4.57 -4.47
CA GLY A 89 -2.84 -4.18 -4.80
C GLY A 89 -2.11 -5.26 -5.59
N PHE A 90 -1.45 -4.89 -6.69
CA PHE A 90 -0.57 -5.76 -7.44
C PHE A 90 0.73 -5.04 -7.78
N ALA A 91 1.85 -5.72 -7.59
CA ALA A 91 3.15 -5.24 -8.05
C ALA A 91 3.90 -6.40 -8.73
N CYS A 92 4.51 -6.10 -9.87
CA CYS A 92 5.35 -7.03 -10.61
C CYS A 92 6.70 -6.41 -10.90
N TYR A 93 7.75 -7.17 -10.66
CA TYR A 93 9.11 -6.80 -11.00
C TYR A 93 9.78 -7.91 -11.81
N VAL A 94 10.24 -7.57 -13.01
CA VAL A 94 11.03 -8.46 -13.86
C VAL A 94 12.37 -7.80 -14.18
N CYS A 95 13.46 -8.49 -13.86
CA CYS A 95 14.81 -8.06 -14.12
C CYS A 95 15.49 -8.97 -15.13
N SER A 96 15.91 -8.45 -16.27
CA SER A 96 16.69 -9.17 -17.27
C SER A 96 18.18 -8.97 -17.03
N GLN A 97 18.80 -9.74 -16.14
CA GLN A 97 20.25 -9.68 -15.95
C GLN A 97 21.05 -10.50 -16.97
N CYS A 98 20.43 -11.47 -17.64
CA CYS A 98 21.09 -12.47 -18.49
C CYS A 98 20.47 -12.62 -19.89
N GLY A 99 19.77 -11.59 -20.40
CA GLY A 99 19.11 -11.62 -21.70
C GLY A 99 17.82 -10.82 -21.73
N ASP A 100 17.11 -10.86 -22.84
CA ASP A 100 15.80 -10.21 -22.97
C ASP A 100 14.75 -11.05 -22.24
N ALA A 101 14.32 -10.58 -21.07
CA ALA A 101 13.19 -11.18 -20.34
C ALA A 101 11.90 -10.42 -20.67
N ALA A 102 10.90 -11.13 -21.18
CA ALA A 102 9.59 -10.58 -21.50
C ALA A 102 8.62 -10.73 -20.33
N LEU A 103 7.83 -9.69 -20.10
CA LEU A 103 6.68 -9.73 -19.20
C LEU A 103 5.41 -9.67 -20.04
N SER A 104 4.55 -10.68 -19.89
CA SER A 104 3.23 -10.69 -20.51
C SER A 104 2.17 -11.16 -19.53
N GLY A 105 0.94 -10.74 -19.71
CA GLY A 105 -0.15 -11.27 -18.89
C GLY A 105 -1.34 -10.35 -18.73
N THR A 106 -2.28 -10.84 -17.92
CA THR A 106 -3.52 -10.16 -17.61
C THR A 106 -3.67 -10.00 -16.11
N ILE A 107 -4.07 -8.79 -15.69
CA ILE A 107 -4.49 -8.53 -14.33
C ILE A 107 -5.90 -7.98 -14.37
N SER A 108 -6.79 -8.68 -13.68
CA SER A 108 -8.17 -8.25 -13.48
C SER A 108 -8.38 -7.91 -12.01
N GLN A 109 -8.67 -6.66 -11.71
CA GLN A 109 -8.93 -6.19 -10.36
C GLN A 109 -10.34 -5.60 -10.27
N THR A 110 -11.16 -6.12 -9.37
CA THR A 110 -12.50 -5.61 -9.09
C THR A 110 -12.59 -5.23 -7.61
N ASN A 111 -12.98 -3.99 -7.34
CA ASN A 111 -13.29 -3.55 -6.00
C ASN A 111 -14.76 -3.11 -5.92
N GLY A 112 -15.53 -3.78 -5.09
CA GLY A 112 -16.93 -3.47 -4.81
C GLY A 112 -17.18 -2.99 -3.39
N GLY A 113 -16.18 -3.07 -2.52
CA GLY A 113 -16.25 -2.58 -1.14
C GLY A 113 -15.89 -1.10 -1.01
N ASN A 114 -16.31 -0.48 0.09
CA ASN A 114 -15.92 0.88 0.44
C ASN A 114 -14.45 0.92 0.87
N ILE A 115 -13.69 1.85 0.32
CA ILE A 115 -12.30 2.08 0.74
C ILE A 115 -12.22 3.45 1.38
N THR A 116 -11.87 3.46 2.66
CA THR A 116 -11.83 4.68 3.47
C THR A 116 -10.44 4.86 4.08
N SER A 117 -9.95 6.08 4.08
CA SER A 117 -8.71 6.43 4.76
C SER A 117 -8.89 7.75 5.51
N THR A 118 -8.59 7.73 6.80
CA THR A 118 -8.79 8.89 7.67
C THR A 118 -7.52 9.18 8.46
N GLY A 119 -7.03 10.41 8.37
CA GLY A 119 -5.96 10.92 9.22
C GLY A 119 -6.52 12.04 10.12
N THR A 120 -6.47 11.86 11.43
CA THR A 120 -6.95 12.86 12.38
C THR A 120 -5.80 13.36 13.24
N ILE A 121 -5.64 14.67 13.30
CA ILE A 121 -4.63 15.36 14.10
C ILE A 121 -5.32 16.34 15.03
N SER A 122 -5.08 16.19 16.31
CA SER A 122 -5.46 17.16 17.34
C SER A 122 -4.23 17.51 18.17
N THR A 123 -3.69 18.69 17.99
CA THR A 123 -2.48 19.13 18.68
C THR A 123 -2.50 20.63 18.93
N ASN A 124 -1.83 21.05 20.01
CA ASN A 124 -1.57 22.45 20.32
C ASN A 124 -0.06 22.69 20.21
N GLY A 125 0.36 23.73 19.47
CA GLY A 125 1.74 24.21 19.47
C GLY A 125 2.74 23.42 18.61
N ALA A 126 2.32 22.56 17.68
CA ALA A 126 3.26 21.84 16.80
C ALA A 126 3.95 22.79 15.81
N GLY A 127 5.27 22.62 15.63
CA GLY A 127 6.08 23.39 14.69
C GLY A 127 5.91 22.96 13.23
N ALA A 128 5.87 21.65 12.96
CA ALA A 128 5.63 21.10 11.63
C ALA A 128 4.65 19.92 11.69
N ILE A 129 3.63 19.95 10.84
CA ILE A 129 2.61 18.91 10.75
C ILE A 129 2.51 18.43 9.31
N ILE A 130 2.63 17.13 9.10
CA ILE A 130 2.39 16.47 7.81
C ILE A 130 1.27 15.45 8.01
N GLY A 131 0.15 15.66 7.32
CA GLY A 131 -0.98 14.74 7.31
C GLY A 131 -1.21 14.20 5.91
N SER A 132 -1.41 12.90 5.74
CA SER A 132 -1.83 12.29 4.49
C SER A 132 -2.86 11.19 4.72
N ALA A 133 -3.86 11.14 3.85
CA ALA A 133 -4.84 10.05 3.80
C ALA A 133 -5.02 9.63 2.33
N SER A 134 -4.90 8.34 2.05
CA SER A 134 -5.00 7.80 0.70
C SER A 134 -5.91 6.58 0.66
N ALA A 135 -6.96 6.62 -0.17
CA ALA A 135 -7.89 5.52 -0.39
C ALA A 135 -7.81 5.09 -1.86
N ILE A 136 -7.44 3.84 -2.10
CA ILE A 136 -7.17 3.31 -3.44
C ILE A 136 -8.00 2.04 -3.66
N GLY A 137 -8.93 2.06 -4.62
CA GLY A 137 -9.74 0.89 -4.95
C GLY A 137 -8.90 -0.22 -5.56
N ASN A 138 -8.16 0.08 -6.63
CA ASN A 138 -7.31 -0.87 -7.35
C ASN A 138 -5.98 -0.21 -7.72
N SER A 139 -4.88 -0.95 -7.55
CA SER A 139 -3.54 -0.51 -7.94
C SER A 139 -2.77 -1.65 -8.62
N ALA A 140 -2.19 -1.38 -9.78
CA ALA A 140 -1.30 -2.31 -10.46
C ALA A 140 -0.02 -1.60 -10.91
N THR A 141 1.13 -2.16 -10.55
CA THR A 141 2.44 -1.63 -10.92
C THR A 141 3.26 -2.70 -11.62
N PHE A 142 3.85 -2.35 -12.76
CA PHE A 142 4.74 -3.22 -13.53
C PHE A 142 6.09 -2.52 -13.69
N ILE A 143 7.14 -3.23 -13.33
CA ILE A 143 8.51 -2.74 -13.47
C ILE A 143 9.31 -3.77 -14.24
N THR A 144 9.86 -3.38 -15.38
CA THR A 144 10.81 -4.16 -16.15
C THR A 144 12.13 -3.40 -16.21
N THR A 145 13.23 -4.06 -15.88
CA THR A 145 14.57 -3.48 -16.03
C THR A 145 15.33 -4.28 -17.07
N GLN A 146 15.86 -3.59 -18.08
CA GLN A 146 16.74 -4.16 -19.10
C GLN A 146 18.19 -3.73 -18.81
N ARG A 147 19.13 -4.61 -19.12
CA ARG A 147 20.54 -4.25 -19.12
C ARG A 147 20.84 -3.43 -20.37
N ASN A 148 21.24 -2.19 -20.21
CA ASN A 148 21.84 -1.43 -21.32
C ASN A 148 23.23 -2.04 -21.61
N ASN A 149 23.42 -2.56 -22.80
CA ASN A 149 24.73 -2.93 -23.33
C ASN A 149 25.44 -1.69 -23.84
#